data_757d2140a8f94aaf4e83050ff14bc5d6
#
_entry.id   757d2140a8f94aaf4e83050ff14bc5d6
#
_cell.length_a   1.000
_cell.length_b   1.000
_cell.length_c   1.000
_cell.angle_alpha   90.00
_cell.angle_beta   90.00
_cell.angle_gamma   90.00
#
_symmetry.space_group_name_H-M   'P 1'
#
loop_
_entity.id
_entity.type
_entity.pdbx_description
1 polymer ?
#
loop_
_entity_poly.entity_id
_entity_poly.type
_entity_poly.pdbx_seq_one_letter_code
_entity_poly.pdbx_strand_id
1 'polypeptide(L)'
;FRLVLNDKFGRRFSSDNVTTNVAGAPFYASPFQYVVSVICPSDLAGTYNFDALETFCGDTFSGTTTWTAVASSPGSYTVSDGTFGAWQSCYPDSWGNGNVRINDACNRLTMTGTDKYGDSYSMTVLDATPEVLTFEWVNTYGEFGTVAVKSNAGKPWPDLR
;
A
#
# COMPACT_ATOMS: atom_id res chain seq x y z
N PHE A 1 -2.71 20.04 9.16
CA PHE A 1 -2.52 21.42 9.56
C PHE A 1 -3.87 22.04 9.89
N ARG A 2 -3.96 22.77 11.00
CA ARG A 2 -5.11 23.59 11.38
C ARG A 2 -4.72 25.06 11.25
N LEU A 3 -5.50 25.83 10.51
CA LEU A 3 -5.39 27.30 10.46
C LEU A 3 -6.27 27.90 11.55
N VAL A 4 -5.66 28.82 12.30
CA VAL A 4 -6.38 29.68 13.27
C VAL A 4 -6.03 31.11 12.92
N LEU A 5 -7.07 31.89 12.58
CA LEU A 5 -6.96 33.31 12.34
C LEU A 5 -7.44 34.05 13.58
N ASN A 6 -6.62 34.98 14.09
CA ASN A 6 -7.04 35.93 15.09
C ASN A 6 -7.03 37.34 14.44
N ASP A 7 -8.15 38.04 14.50
CA ASP A 7 -8.21 39.40 14.00
C ASP A 7 -7.73 40.43 15.05
N LYS A 8 -7.60 41.68 14.62
CA LYS A 8 -7.19 42.77 15.49
C LYS A 8 -8.16 43.09 16.65
N PHE A 9 -9.35 42.52 16.64
CA PHE A 9 -10.36 42.68 17.67
C PHE A 9 -10.41 41.48 18.63
N GLY A 10 -9.48 40.52 18.50
CA GLY A 10 -9.39 39.32 19.34
C GLY A 10 -10.37 38.22 18.96
N ARG A 11 -11.06 38.30 17.82
CA ARG A 11 -11.93 37.24 17.34
C ARG A 11 -11.09 36.12 16.73
N ARG A 12 -11.43 34.90 17.08
CA ARG A 12 -10.76 33.69 16.60
C ARG A 12 -11.62 32.99 15.57
N PHE A 13 -11.03 32.64 14.43
CA PHE A 13 -11.62 31.85 13.34
C PHE A 13 -10.84 30.57 13.18
N SER A 14 -11.53 29.42 13.21
CA SER A 14 -10.92 28.09 13.10
C SER A 14 -11.95 27.09 12.59
N SER A 15 -11.53 25.86 12.31
CA SER A 15 -12.43 24.77 11.94
C SER A 15 -13.49 24.45 13.00
N ASP A 16 -13.27 24.85 14.25
CA ASP A 16 -14.19 24.64 15.37
C ASP A 16 -15.28 25.75 15.45
N ASN A 17 -15.15 26.78 14.62
CA ASN A 17 -16.07 27.91 14.61
C ASN A 17 -17.19 27.64 13.61
N VAL A 18 -18.29 27.10 14.09
CA VAL A 18 -19.47 26.66 13.31
C VAL A 18 -20.59 27.72 13.24
N THR A 19 -20.29 28.99 13.50
CA THR A 19 -21.29 30.04 13.37
C THR A 19 -21.69 30.27 11.91
N THR A 20 -22.93 30.71 11.67
CA THR A 20 -23.49 30.93 10.33
C THR A 20 -22.60 31.85 9.45
N ASN A 21 -21.94 32.82 10.07
CA ASN A 21 -21.04 33.75 9.37
C ASN A 21 -19.73 33.13 8.90
N VAL A 22 -19.36 31.96 9.39
CA VAL A 22 -18.10 31.27 9.06
C VAL A 22 -18.35 29.98 8.28
N ALA A 23 -19.48 29.30 8.53
CA ALA A 23 -19.79 27.99 7.94
C ALA A 23 -21.15 27.94 7.20
N GLY A 24 -21.89 29.04 7.16
CA GLY A 24 -23.32 29.05 6.77
C GLY A 24 -23.62 29.01 5.27
N ALA A 25 -22.64 29.19 4.39
CA ALA A 25 -22.87 29.11 2.94
C ALA A 25 -21.65 28.56 2.21
N PRO A 26 -21.81 27.84 1.10
CA PRO A 26 -20.70 27.23 0.35
C PRO A 26 -19.59 28.21 -0.06
N PHE A 27 -19.93 29.46 -0.34
CA PHE A 27 -18.96 30.49 -0.75
C PHE A 27 -18.25 31.19 0.43
N TYR A 28 -18.67 30.91 1.67
CA TYR A 28 -17.99 31.37 2.89
C TYR A 28 -17.27 30.24 3.61
N ALA A 29 -17.34 29.02 3.09
CA ALA A 29 -16.64 27.87 3.65
C ALA A 29 -15.14 28.04 3.39
N SER A 30 -14.44 28.70 4.30
CA SER A 30 -12.96 28.71 4.26
C SER A 30 -12.41 27.38 4.78
N PRO A 31 -11.50 26.75 4.06
CA PRO A 31 -10.87 25.52 4.51
C PRO A 31 -9.87 25.85 5.64
N PHE A 32 -10.35 25.92 6.88
CA PHE A 32 -9.47 26.13 8.05
C PHE A 32 -8.68 24.86 8.44
N GLN A 33 -8.95 23.75 7.79
CA GLN A 33 -8.24 22.49 8.01
C GLN A 33 -7.86 21.88 6.67
N TYR A 34 -6.56 21.62 6.53
CA TYR A 34 -5.99 20.84 5.44
C TYR A 34 -5.47 19.54 6.02
N VAL A 35 -5.91 18.43 5.46
CA VAL A 35 -5.30 17.13 5.72
C VAL A 35 -4.20 16.94 4.68
N VAL A 36 -2.96 16.88 5.14
CA VAL A 36 -1.81 16.57 4.31
C VAL A 36 -1.27 15.24 4.80
N SER A 37 -1.36 14.23 3.94
CA SER A 37 -0.71 12.95 4.21
C SER A 37 0.81 13.14 4.01
N VAL A 38 1.57 12.87 5.05
CA VAL A 38 3.03 12.79 4.96
C VAL A 38 3.37 11.35 4.62
N ILE A 39 3.92 11.16 3.42
CA ILE A 39 4.43 9.87 2.97
C ILE A 39 5.92 10.01 2.72
N CYS A 40 6.69 8.98 3.07
CA CYS A 40 8.13 8.90 2.82
C CYS A 40 8.35 7.63 1.97
N PRO A 41 7.87 7.60 0.71
CA PRO A 41 7.94 6.38 -0.08
C PRO A 41 9.38 6.09 -0.45
N SER A 42 9.75 4.81 -0.35
CA SER A 42 10.97 4.29 -0.97
C SER A 42 10.71 4.04 -2.45
N ASP A 43 11.76 3.99 -3.26
CA ASP A 43 11.63 3.51 -4.65
C ASP A 43 11.67 1.99 -4.67
N LEU A 44 10.50 1.37 -4.63
CA LEU A 44 10.33 -0.09 -4.67
C LEU A 44 9.92 -0.61 -6.05
N ALA A 45 9.87 0.23 -7.08
CA ALA A 45 9.54 -0.23 -8.44
C ALA A 45 10.65 -1.12 -9.01
N GLY A 46 10.28 -2.24 -9.64
CA GLY A 46 11.26 -3.16 -10.24
C GLY A 46 10.67 -4.54 -10.50
N THR A 47 11.48 -5.37 -11.14
CA THR A 47 11.20 -6.81 -11.30
C THR A 47 12.13 -7.58 -10.39
N TYR A 48 11.58 -8.44 -9.56
CA TYR A 48 12.26 -9.14 -8.48
C TYR A 48 12.08 -10.63 -8.62
N ASN A 49 13.10 -11.40 -8.26
CA ASN A 49 12.94 -12.83 -8.03
C ASN A 49 12.34 -13.06 -6.64
N PHE A 50 11.48 -14.05 -6.53
CA PHE A 50 10.92 -14.47 -5.26
C PHE A 50 10.94 -15.98 -5.09
N ASP A 51 10.91 -16.42 -3.84
CA ASP A 51 10.62 -17.79 -3.45
C ASP A 51 9.31 -17.80 -2.67
N ALA A 52 8.32 -18.57 -3.11
CA ALA A 52 7.12 -18.90 -2.32
C ALA A 52 7.51 -20.00 -1.33
N LEU A 53 7.59 -19.62 -0.05
CA LEU A 53 8.03 -20.51 1.04
C LEU A 53 6.90 -21.39 1.54
N GLU A 54 5.66 -20.89 1.43
CA GLU A 54 4.43 -21.58 1.81
C GLU A 54 3.27 -21.04 0.99
N THR A 55 2.35 -21.89 0.63
CA THR A 55 1.06 -21.53 0.01
C THR A 55 -0.07 -22.29 0.67
N PHE A 56 -1.29 -21.80 0.52
CA PHE A 56 -2.50 -22.45 1.07
C PHE A 56 -2.69 -23.91 0.61
N CYS A 57 -2.04 -24.37 -0.45
CA CYS A 57 -2.05 -25.77 -0.89
C CYS A 57 -0.77 -26.54 -0.51
N GLY A 58 0.17 -25.90 0.17
CA GLY A 58 1.41 -26.51 0.62
C GLY A 58 2.54 -26.54 -0.41
N ASP A 59 2.32 -25.98 -1.60
CA ASP A 59 3.35 -25.93 -2.64
C ASP A 59 4.40 -24.85 -2.33
N THR A 60 5.64 -25.11 -2.78
CA THR A 60 6.75 -24.16 -2.80
C THR A 60 7.31 -24.05 -4.20
N PHE A 61 7.65 -22.84 -4.64
CA PHE A 61 8.22 -22.61 -5.97
C PHE A 61 8.94 -21.26 -6.02
N SER A 62 9.64 -20.99 -7.10
CA SER A 62 10.30 -19.71 -7.34
C SER A 62 9.74 -19.05 -8.59
N GLY A 63 9.74 -17.74 -8.62
CA GLY A 63 9.23 -16.97 -9.75
C GLY A 63 9.77 -15.55 -9.81
N THR A 64 9.11 -14.73 -10.63
CA THR A 64 9.40 -13.31 -10.73
C THR A 64 8.13 -12.50 -10.51
N THR A 65 8.25 -11.37 -9.80
CA THR A 65 7.19 -10.39 -9.62
C THR A 65 7.65 -9.03 -10.11
N THR A 66 6.75 -8.27 -10.73
CA THR A 66 7.03 -6.90 -11.15
C THR A 66 6.16 -5.95 -10.36
N TRP A 67 6.80 -4.98 -9.73
CA TRP A 67 6.15 -3.89 -9.00
C TRP A 67 6.28 -2.61 -9.81
N THR A 68 5.14 -2.07 -10.25
CA THR A 68 5.08 -0.89 -11.09
C THR A 68 4.53 0.29 -10.30
N ALA A 69 5.30 1.38 -10.21
CA ALA A 69 4.89 2.59 -9.50
C ALA A 69 3.62 3.19 -10.12
N VAL A 70 2.66 3.58 -9.28
CA VAL A 70 1.42 4.26 -9.68
C VAL A 70 1.67 5.75 -9.69
N ALA A 71 1.75 6.37 -10.85
CA ALA A 71 2.11 7.78 -11.01
C ALA A 71 1.21 8.76 -10.22
N SER A 72 -0.08 8.44 -10.09
CA SER A 72 -1.05 9.26 -9.33
C SER A 72 -1.07 9.01 -7.83
N SER A 73 -0.27 8.05 -7.34
CA SER A 73 -0.26 7.65 -5.93
C SER A 73 1.17 7.29 -5.49
N PRO A 74 2.00 8.29 -5.15
CA PRO A 74 3.36 8.04 -4.70
C PRO A 74 3.40 7.05 -3.55
N GLY A 75 4.33 6.08 -3.59
CA GLY A 75 4.43 4.99 -2.62
C GLY A 75 3.47 3.84 -2.86
N SER A 76 2.69 3.86 -3.95
CA SER A 76 1.81 2.76 -4.34
C SER A 76 2.36 2.04 -5.57
N TYR A 77 2.35 0.71 -5.56
CA TYR A 77 2.89 -0.14 -6.62
C TYR A 77 1.87 -1.21 -6.99
N THR A 78 1.52 -1.32 -8.26
CA THR A 78 0.77 -2.49 -8.76
C THR A 78 1.71 -3.67 -8.83
N VAL A 79 1.24 -4.86 -8.46
CA VAL A 79 1.98 -6.11 -8.57
C VAL A 79 1.49 -6.91 -9.78
N SER A 80 2.39 -7.59 -10.46
CA SER A 80 2.05 -8.40 -11.63
C SER A 80 1.15 -9.60 -11.30
N ASP A 81 1.23 -10.09 -10.07
CA ASP A 81 0.41 -11.16 -9.52
C ASP A 81 0.35 -11.00 -7.99
N GLY A 82 -0.84 -10.75 -7.43
CA GLY A 82 -1.03 -10.56 -5.99
C GLY A 82 -0.95 -11.85 -5.19
N THR A 83 -1.01 -13.00 -5.84
CA THR A 83 -0.83 -14.32 -5.21
C THR A 83 0.60 -14.84 -5.30
N PHE A 84 1.47 -14.10 -5.99
CA PHE A 84 2.86 -14.50 -6.24
C PHE A 84 2.96 -15.92 -6.83
N GLY A 85 2.10 -16.24 -7.82
CA GLY A 85 2.08 -17.51 -8.51
C GLY A 85 1.32 -18.65 -7.81
N ALA A 86 0.80 -18.43 -6.60
CA ALA A 86 0.11 -19.49 -5.86
C ALA A 86 -1.11 -20.04 -6.61
N TRP A 87 -1.87 -19.19 -7.32
CA TRP A 87 -3.00 -19.69 -8.11
C TRP A 87 -2.58 -20.58 -9.27
N GLN A 88 -1.47 -20.27 -9.93
CA GLN A 88 -0.95 -21.11 -11.01
C GLN A 88 -0.49 -22.47 -10.51
N SER A 89 0.08 -22.51 -9.30
CA SER A 89 0.51 -23.75 -8.67
C SER A 89 -0.65 -24.56 -8.13
N CYS A 90 -1.53 -23.94 -7.34
CA CYS A 90 -2.59 -24.64 -6.62
C CYS A 90 -3.83 -24.95 -7.47
N TYR A 91 -4.22 -24.06 -8.40
CA TYR A 91 -5.49 -24.15 -9.14
C TYR A 91 -5.37 -24.19 -10.65
N PRO A 92 -4.22 -24.28 -11.27
CA PRO A 92 -3.84 -23.89 -12.65
C PRO A 92 -4.64 -22.69 -13.19
N ASP A 93 -4.77 -21.64 -12.38
CA ASP A 93 -5.50 -20.42 -12.73
C ASP A 93 -4.55 -19.22 -12.84
N SER A 94 -4.91 -18.23 -13.66
CA SER A 94 -4.12 -17.04 -13.88
C SER A 94 -4.61 -15.87 -13.01
N TRP A 95 -3.71 -14.96 -12.65
CA TRP A 95 -4.03 -13.74 -11.93
C TRP A 95 -5.08 -12.86 -12.64
N GLY A 96 -5.01 -12.77 -13.98
CA GLY A 96 -5.97 -11.99 -14.78
C GLY A 96 -5.89 -10.48 -14.53
N ASN A 97 -7.04 -9.85 -14.28
CA ASN A 97 -7.17 -8.40 -14.14
C ASN A 97 -7.22 -7.93 -12.66
N GLY A 98 -6.62 -8.65 -11.75
CA GLY A 98 -6.51 -8.22 -10.35
C GLY A 98 -5.82 -6.84 -10.25
N ASN A 99 -6.22 -6.03 -9.26
CA ASN A 99 -5.71 -4.68 -9.05
C ASN A 99 -5.03 -4.49 -7.70
N VAL A 100 -4.50 -5.58 -7.15
CA VAL A 100 -3.78 -5.54 -5.87
C VAL A 100 -2.54 -4.66 -5.97
N ARG A 101 -2.29 -3.92 -4.90
CA ARG A 101 -1.19 -2.98 -4.77
C ARG A 101 -0.46 -3.17 -3.45
N ILE A 102 0.84 -2.99 -3.48
CA ILE A 102 1.66 -2.78 -2.30
C ILE A 102 1.81 -1.27 -2.10
N ASN A 103 1.58 -0.80 -0.89
CA ASN A 103 1.73 0.61 -0.53
C ASN A 103 2.80 0.75 0.53
N ASP A 104 3.71 1.70 0.31
CA ASP A 104 4.76 2.08 1.24
C ASP A 104 4.43 3.46 1.85
N ALA A 105 4.26 3.48 3.15
CA ALA A 105 4.10 4.68 3.94
C ALA A 105 5.21 4.77 4.99
N CYS A 106 6.33 5.40 4.63
CA CYS A 106 7.51 5.55 5.50
C CYS A 106 8.04 4.19 5.97
N ASN A 107 8.35 3.32 5.02
CA ASN A 107 8.84 1.96 5.21
C ASN A 107 7.82 0.97 5.80
N ARG A 108 6.60 1.40 6.02
CA ARG A 108 5.52 0.51 6.42
C ARG A 108 4.77 0.02 5.19
N LEU A 109 4.84 -1.27 4.94
CA LEU A 109 4.15 -1.90 3.82
C LEU A 109 2.73 -2.34 4.20
N THR A 110 1.84 -2.16 3.26
CA THR A 110 0.49 -2.73 3.30
C THR A 110 0.10 -3.21 1.92
N MET A 111 -0.78 -4.20 1.85
CA MET A 111 -1.37 -4.65 0.60
C MET A 111 -2.84 -4.26 0.56
N THR A 112 -3.33 -3.78 -0.58
CA THR A 112 -4.71 -3.35 -0.78
C THR A 112 -5.17 -3.69 -2.18
N GLY A 113 -6.48 -3.58 -2.43
CA GLY A 113 -7.07 -3.90 -3.73
C GLY A 113 -7.71 -5.27 -3.73
N THR A 114 -8.18 -5.68 -4.90
CA THR A 114 -8.90 -6.94 -5.08
C THR A 114 -8.37 -7.73 -6.26
N ASP A 115 -8.58 -9.03 -6.23
CA ASP A 115 -8.37 -9.89 -7.39
C ASP A 115 -9.53 -9.81 -8.39
N LYS A 116 -9.50 -10.67 -9.41
CA LYS A 116 -10.54 -10.77 -10.44
C LYS A 116 -11.88 -11.30 -9.92
N TYR A 117 -11.90 -11.91 -8.74
CA TYR A 117 -13.11 -12.43 -8.08
C TYR A 117 -13.68 -11.44 -7.05
N GLY A 118 -12.96 -10.38 -6.73
CA GLY A 118 -13.36 -9.33 -5.79
C GLY A 118 -12.84 -9.54 -4.37
N ASP A 119 -11.98 -10.55 -4.14
CA ASP A 119 -11.38 -10.78 -2.83
C ASP A 119 -10.29 -9.76 -2.52
N SER A 120 -10.38 -9.16 -1.34
CA SER A 120 -9.42 -8.15 -0.86
C SER A 120 -8.19 -8.79 -0.26
N TYR A 121 -7.05 -8.10 -0.38
CA TYR A 121 -5.74 -8.56 0.07
C TYR A 121 -5.20 -7.73 1.22
N SER A 122 -4.48 -8.39 2.11
CA SER A 122 -3.66 -7.79 3.15
C SER A 122 -2.31 -8.48 3.23
N MET A 123 -1.31 -7.81 3.83
CA MET A 123 0.02 -8.38 4.04
C MET A 123 0.54 -8.06 5.43
N THR A 124 1.43 -8.92 5.91
CA THR A 124 2.23 -8.72 7.12
C THR A 124 3.69 -8.96 6.78
N VAL A 125 4.54 -7.96 6.99
CA VAL A 125 6.00 -8.14 6.87
C VAL A 125 6.48 -8.99 8.05
N LEU A 126 7.16 -10.09 7.74
CA LEU A 126 7.70 -11.02 8.73
C LEU A 126 9.17 -10.72 9.02
N ASP A 127 9.93 -10.36 7.98
CA ASP A 127 11.34 -10.00 8.08
C ASP A 127 11.74 -9.13 6.89
N ALA A 128 12.69 -8.22 7.11
CA ALA A 128 13.27 -7.41 6.06
C ALA A 128 14.75 -7.19 6.31
N THR A 129 15.57 -7.75 5.43
CA THR A 129 17.01 -7.48 5.34
C THR A 129 17.30 -6.68 4.06
N PRO A 130 18.50 -6.11 3.87
CA PRO A 130 18.86 -5.47 2.62
C PRO A 130 18.71 -6.38 1.39
N GLU A 131 18.85 -7.69 1.55
CA GLU A 131 18.84 -8.68 0.48
C GLU A 131 17.48 -9.31 0.24
N VAL A 132 16.67 -9.48 1.30
CA VAL A 132 15.42 -10.25 1.23
C VAL A 132 14.32 -9.57 2.07
N LEU A 133 13.17 -9.40 1.46
CA LEU A 133 11.91 -9.01 2.10
C LEU A 133 11.00 -10.22 2.19
N THR A 134 10.68 -10.65 3.41
CA THR A 134 9.77 -11.78 3.65
C THR A 134 8.44 -11.27 4.23
N PHE A 135 7.35 -11.67 3.63
CA PHE A 135 6.01 -11.31 4.10
C PHE A 135 5.01 -12.42 3.85
N GLU A 136 3.94 -12.39 4.61
CA GLU A 136 2.72 -13.18 4.40
C GLU A 136 1.67 -12.29 3.73
N TRP A 137 0.97 -12.83 2.74
CA TRP A 137 -0.26 -12.25 2.20
C TRP A 137 -1.46 -13.16 2.50
N VAL A 138 -2.61 -12.53 2.70
CA VAL A 138 -3.88 -13.23 2.93
C VAL A 138 -4.97 -12.51 2.15
N ASN A 139 -5.92 -13.26 1.57
CA ASN A 139 -7.12 -12.69 0.96
C ASN A 139 -8.39 -13.02 1.75
N THR A 140 -9.51 -12.39 1.40
CA THR A 140 -10.79 -12.58 2.09
C THR A 140 -11.45 -13.92 1.81
N TYR A 141 -11.03 -14.64 0.77
CA TYR A 141 -11.44 -16.01 0.50
C TYR A 141 -10.79 -17.01 1.49
N GLY A 142 -9.71 -16.62 2.14
CA GLY A 142 -8.96 -17.43 3.10
C GLY A 142 -7.72 -18.10 2.52
N GLU A 143 -7.33 -17.72 1.32
CA GLU A 143 -6.04 -18.12 0.75
C GLU A 143 -4.91 -17.27 1.36
N PHE A 144 -3.74 -17.88 1.45
CA PHE A 144 -2.54 -17.26 2.00
C PHE A 144 -1.27 -17.77 1.34
N GLY A 145 -0.20 -17.03 1.50
CA GLY A 145 1.13 -17.46 1.12
C GLY A 145 2.22 -16.65 1.80
N THR A 146 3.33 -17.30 2.09
CA THR A 146 4.56 -16.68 2.58
C THR A 146 5.56 -16.57 1.45
N VAL A 147 6.07 -15.36 1.22
CA VAL A 147 6.94 -15.05 0.08
C VAL A 147 8.20 -14.35 0.54
N ALA A 148 9.34 -14.78 0.02
CA ALA A 148 10.65 -14.13 0.19
C ALA A 148 11.05 -13.48 -1.13
N VAL A 149 11.04 -12.16 -1.21
CA VAL A 149 11.37 -11.37 -2.40
C VAL A 149 12.81 -10.88 -2.29
N LYS A 150 13.64 -11.23 -3.27
CA LYS A 150 15.07 -10.89 -3.31
C LYS A 150 15.26 -9.50 -3.89
N SER A 151 16.09 -8.68 -3.25
CA SER A 151 16.48 -7.37 -3.78
C SER A 151 17.28 -7.50 -5.07
N ASN A 152 17.29 -6.45 -5.88
CA ASN A 152 18.13 -6.37 -7.05
C ASN A 152 19.54 -5.91 -6.69
N ALA A 153 20.53 -6.32 -7.47
CA ALA A 153 21.91 -5.86 -7.31
C ALA A 153 21.96 -4.31 -7.37
N GLY A 154 22.53 -3.70 -6.33
CA GLY A 154 22.64 -2.26 -6.21
C GLY A 154 21.36 -1.52 -5.75
N LYS A 155 20.29 -2.25 -5.46
CA LYS A 155 19.03 -1.70 -4.92
C LYS A 155 18.54 -2.54 -3.73
N PRO A 156 19.20 -2.42 -2.57
CA PRO A 156 18.81 -3.15 -1.36
C PRO A 156 17.43 -2.70 -0.87
N TRP A 157 16.74 -3.59 -0.17
CA TRP A 157 15.53 -3.21 0.55
C TRP A 157 15.87 -2.20 1.66
N PRO A 158 15.08 -1.13 1.82
CA PRO A 158 15.15 -0.30 3.02
C PRO A 158 14.64 -1.08 4.24
N ASP A 159 14.72 -0.47 5.43
CA ASP A 159 14.20 -1.05 6.68
C ASP A 159 12.66 -1.09 6.65
N LEU A 160 12.10 -2.05 5.88
CA LEU A 160 10.66 -2.25 5.68
C LEU A 160 10.04 -3.00 6.87
N ARG A 161 8.75 -2.71 7.15
CA ARG A 161 7.99 -3.31 8.26
C ARG A 161 6.48 -3.31 8.00
#